data_ca587e5e42663319d161183363fbe89d
#
_entry.id   ca587e5e42663319d161183363fbe89d
#
_cell.length_a   1.000
_cell.length_b   1.000
_cell.length_c   1.000
_cell.angle_alpha   90.00
_cell.angle_beta   90.00
_cell.angle_gamma   90.00
#
_symmetry.space_group_name_H-M   'P 1'
#
loop_
_entity.id
_entity.type
_entity.pdbx_description
1 polymer ?
#
loop_
_entity_poly.entity_id
_entity_poly.type
_entity_poly.pdbx_seq_one_letter_code
_entity_poly.pdbx_strand_id
1 'polypeptide(L)' 'MNTRVDENELLSIEQLCDRLFISATTAYKLLQSGEIKAFKVGTWKIPVKSVNDYIKRKCAD' A
#
# COMPACT_ATOMS: atom_id res chain seq x y z
N MET A 1 9.54 11.58 -20.87
CA MET A 1 9.05 11.68 -19.50
C MET A 1 9.32 10.39 -18.75
N ASN A 2 9.81 10.53 -17.56
CA ASN A 2 10.12 9.38 -16.73
C ASN A 2 8.84 8.84 -16.08
N THR A 3 8.55 7.57 -16.33
CA THR A 3 7.38 6.95 -15.75
C THR A 3 7.73 5.95 -14.64
N ARG A 4 8.99 5.97 -14.23
CA ARG A 4 9.42 5.06 -13.18
C ARG A 4 8.69 5.35 -11.88
N VAL A 5 8.23 4.30 -11.23
CA VAL A 5 7.63 4.42 -9.91
C VAL A 5 8.73 4.50 -8.87
N ASP A 6 8.63 5.52 -8.02
CA ASP A 6 9.56 5.69 -6.91
C ASP A 6 9.10 4.83 -5.75
N GLU A 7 9.87 3.80 -5.42
CA GLU A 7 9.51 2.88 -4.35
C GLU A 7 9.48 3.54 -2.98
N ASN A 8 10.10 4.71 -2.86
CA ASN A 8 10.06 5.47 -1.62
C ASN A 8 8.85 6.38 -1.53
N GLU A 9 8.06 6.44 -2.58
CA GLU A 9 6.86 7.25 -2.58
C GLU A 9 5.86 6.71 -1.57
N LEU A 10 5.11 7.62 -0.96
CA LEU A 10 4.11 7.24 0.02
C LEU A 10 2.72 7.41 -0.57
N LEU A 11 1.86 6.47 -0.25
CA LEU A 11 0.48 6.47 -0.73
C LEU A 11 -0.46 6.81 0.42
N SER A 12 -1.57 7.45 0.08
CA SER A 12 -2.67 7.63 1.02
C SER A 12 -3.57 6.39 0.99
N ILE A 13 -4.54 6.36 1.92
CA ILE A 13 -5.51 5.28 1.95
C ILE A 13 -6.26 5.20 0.61
N GLU A 14 -6.67 6.35 0.08
CA GLU A 14 -7.40 6.35 -1.18
C GLU A 14 -6.57 5.78 -2.31
N GLN A 15 -5.30 6.16 -2.35
CA GLN A 15 -4.41 5.65 -3.40
C GLN A 15 -4.16 4.15 -3.24
N LEU A 16 -4.06 3.68 -2.01
CA LEU A 16 -3.92 2.26 -1.76
C LEU A 16 -5.14 1.48 -2.24
N CYS A 17 -6.32 1.99 -1.93
CA CYS A 17 -7.56 1.35 -2.38
C CYS A 17 -7.62 1.27 -3.90
N ASP A 18 -7.26 2.36 -4.57
CA ASP A 18 -7.26 2.37 -6.03
C ASP A 18 -6.26 1.38 -6.60
N ARG A 19 -5.09 1.29 -5.98
CA ARG A 19 -4.03 0.45 -6.51
C ARG A 19 -4.37 -1.03 -6.37
N LEU A 20 -5.07 -1.41 -5.31
CA LEU A 20 -5.41 -2.80 -5.06
C LEU A 20 -6.86 -3.13 -5.38
N PHE A 21 -7.65 -2.13 -5.79
CA PHE A 21 -9.07 -2.33 -6.09
C PHE A 21 -9.81 -2.89 -4.88
N ILE A 22 -9.60 -2.30 -3.72
CA ILE A 22 -10.23 -2.75 -2.48
C ILE A 22 -10.94 -1.58 -1.82
N SER A 23 -11.86 -1.91 -0.91
CA SER A 23 -12.55 -0.90 -0.12
C SER A 23 -11.64 -0.36 0.98
N ALA A 24 -12.03 0.79 1.54
CA ALA A 24 -11.28 1.37 2.64
C ALA A 24 -11.26 0.43 3.84
N THR A 25 -12.36 -0.26 4.10
CA THR A 25 -12.41 -1.21 5.22
C THR A 25 -11.35 -2.28 5.07
N THR A 26 -11.22 -2.84 3.86
CA THR A 26 -10.22 -3.86 3.61
C THR A 26 -8.82 -3.28 3.75
N ALA A 27 -8.61 -2.06 3.24
CA ALA A 27 -7.31 -1.43 3.33
C ALA A 27 -6.88 -1.25 4.79
N TYR A 28 -7.80 -0.78 5.64
CA TYR A 28 -7.48 -0.62 7.05
C TYR A 28 -7.15 -1.95 7.72
N LYS A 29 -7.87 -3.01 7.35
CA LYS A 29 -7.58 -4.32 7.90
C LYS A 29 -6.17 -4.79 7.54
N LEU A 30 -5.75 -4.57 6.31
CA LEU A 30 -4.41 -4.95 5.88
C LEU A 30 -3.34 -4.18 6.65
N LEU A 31 -3.59 -2.90 6.90
CA LEU A 31 -2.64 -2.09 7.63
C LEU A 31 -2.58 -2.49 9.10
N GLN A 32 -3.74 -2.73 9.71
CA GLN A 32 -3.80 -3.05 11.13
C GLN A 32 -3.25 -4.44 11.42
N SER A 33 -3.40 -5.36 10.50
CA SER A 33 -2.90 -6.72 10.68
C SER A 33 -1.40 -6.82 10.39
N GLY A 34 -0.82 -5.79 9.80
CA GLY A 34 0.59 -5.80 9.47
C GLY A 34 0.92 -6.47 8.15
N GLU A 35 -0.08 -6.85 7.37
CA GLU A 35 0.19 -7.46 6.08
C GLU A 35 0.84 -6.48 5.11
N ILE A 36 0.49 -5.21 5.22
CA ILE A 36 1.15 -4.15 4.47
C ILE A 36 1.80 -3.23 5.50
N LYS A 37 3.11 -3.13 5.47
CA LYS A 37 3.82 -2.30 6.44
C LYS A 37 3.66 -0.84 6.09
N ALA A 38 3.25 -0.06 7.07
CA ALA A 38 3.00 1.35 6.89
C ALA A 38 3.14 2.05 8.24
N PHE A 39 3.11 3.37 8.20
CA PHE A 39 3.19 4.15 9.44
C PHE A 39 2.17 5.26 9.37
N LYS A 40 1.90 5.85 10.52
CA LYS A 40 0.87 6.87 10.64
C LYS A 40 1.47 8.15 11.22
N VAL A 41 1.38 9.23 10.46
CA VAL A 41 1.77 10.57 10.91
C VAL A 41 0.60 11.46 10.53
N GLY A 42 -0.34 11.64 11.49
CA GLY A 42 -1.60 12.28 11.16
C GLY A 42 -2.51 11.36 10.38
N THR A 43 -2.09 10.99 9.19
CA THR A 43 -2.81 10.03 8.35
C THR A 43 -1.87 8.88 7.98
N TRP A 44 -2.45 7.81 7.45
CA TRP A 44 -1.66 6.66 7.05
C TRP A 44 -0.74 7.02 5.89
N LYS A 45 0.51 6.58 5.99
CA LYS A 45 1.53 6.72 4.95
C LYS A 45 1.97 5.33 4.56
N ILE A 46 1.66 4.93 3.34
CA ILE A 46 1.91 3.56 2.88
C ILE A 46 2.99 3.59 1.80
N PRO A 47 4.20 3.11 2.08
CA PRO A 47 5.25 3.10 1.06
C PRO A 47 4.86 2.22 -0.12
N VAL A 48 5.13 2.69 -1.32
CA VAL A 48 4.85 1.91 -2.52
C VAL A 48 5.55 0.57 -2.46
N LYS A 49 6.76 0.54 -1.90
CA LYS A 49 7.49 -0.71 -1.77
C LYS A 49 6.72 -1.73 -0.96
N SER A 50 6.06 -1.30 0.12
CA SER A 50 5.28 -2.21 0.95
C SER A 50 4.14 -2.83 0.16
N VAL A 51 3.49 -2.02 -0.67
CA VAL A 51 2.39 -2.52 -1.51
C VAL A 51 2.91 -3.51 -2.53
N ASN A 52 4.04 -3.20 -3.16
CA ASN A 52 4.62 -4.10 -4.15
C ASN A 52 5.03 -5.43 -3.51
N ASP A 53 5.61 -5.39 -2.31
CA ASP A 53 5.97 -6.60 -1.60
C ASP A 53 4.74 -7.44 -1.27
N TYR A 54 3.66 -6.79 -0.85
CA TYR A 54 2.42 -7.47 -0.56
C TYR A 54 1.89 -8.17 -1.81
N ILE A 55 1.88 -7.46 -2.94
CA ILE A 55 1.39 -8.04 -4.19
C ILE A 55 2.23 -9.24 -4.58
N LYS A 56 3.55 -9.13 -4.45
CA LYS A 56 4.44 -10.23 -4.79
C LYS A 56 4.14 -11.46 -3.95
N ARG A 57 3.93 -11.27 -2.66
CA ARG A 57 3.63 -12.41 -1.78
C ARG A 57 2.33 -13.08 -2.17
N LYS A 58 1.33 -12.30 -2.53
CA LYS A 58 0.03 -12.87 -2.90
C LYS A 58 0.06 -13.54 -4.26
N CYS A 59 0.90 -13.05 -5.15
CA CYS A 59 1.00 -13.62 -6.50
C CYS A 59 1.96 -14.79 -6.58
N ALA A 60 2.77 -15.01 -5.55
CA ALA A 60 3.79 -16.05 -5.57
C ALA A 60 3.22 -17.44 -5.36
N ASP A 61 1.99 -17.54 -4.93
CA ASP A 61 1.35 -18.84 -4.66
C ASP A 61 0.97 -19.58 -5.92
#